data_8a4e8936ea0533660247b5531f165954
#
_entry.id   8a4e8936ea0533660247b5531f165954
#
_cell.length_a   1.000
_cell.length_b   1.000
_cell.length_c   1.000
_cell.angle_alpha   90.00
_cell.angle_beta   90.00
_cell.angle_gamma   90.00
#
_symmetry.space_group_name_H-M   'P 1'
#
loop_
_entity.id
_entity.type
_entity.pdbx_description
1 polymer ?
#
loop_
_entity_poly.entity_id
_entity_poly.type
_entity_poly.pdbx_seq_one_letter_code
_entity_poly.pdbx_strand_id
1 'polypeptide(L)'
;MVSAAEQMAANTSWSALGKATELRKRILFTLGLLIVYRLGTFIPVPGIDGAALRDFMDGAQATIGGMLSMFTGGALGRMGIFALGIMPYISASIIVQLLTAMVPQLQQLKKEGEQGRKKINQYTRYGTVGLATLQSYGLAVSLQSGDMVTNPGLFFIASCMITLVGGTMFLMWLGEQITARGVGNGISLIIFVGIIAEIPAALAQFFASGRSGAISPAVIVGVMLMVVAVIAFVVFMERSLRKIHIQYPKRQVGMKVYDGGSSHLPVKVNPAGVIPAIFASSLLLLPATIGTFSGNQTNPVMSTIMAYFGPGQPLYLLFFAGMIIFFTYFYTFNVAFKPDDVAENLKNQNGFIPGVRPGKRTEEYIEYVVNRILVLGSIYLTAVCLLPEVLRNQFAIPFYFGGTSVLIVVSVTMDTIQQVQSHLLAHQYEGLIEKSQLSGKGRKKGRRKGGARR
;
A
#
# COMPACT_ATOMS: atom_id res chain seq x y z
N MET A 1 16.02 27.76 -6.53
CA MET A 1 16.71 27.62 -5.23
C MET A 1 16.04 26.46 -4.50
N VAL A 2 16.83 25.49 -4.10
CA VAL A 2 16.35 24.37 -3.26
C VAL A 2 15.96 24.98 -1.92
N SER A 3 14.76 24.69 -1.40
CA SER A 3 14.33 25.26 -0.10
C SER A 3 15.27 24.77 1.01
N ALA A 4 15.48 25.60 2.05
CA ALA A 4 16.29 25.22 3.21
C ALA A 4 15.85 23.89 3.83
N ALA A 5 14.54 23.56 3.73
CA ALA A 5 13.98 22.28 4.15
C ALA A 5 14.43 21.10 3.26
N GLU A 6 14.55 21.29 1.94
CA GLU A 6 15.07 20.27 1.03
C GLU A 6 16.57 20.04 1.24
N GLN A 7 17.34 21.09 1.55
CA GLN A 7 18.77 20.97 1.90
C GLN A 7 18.98 20.27 3.25
N MET A 8 18.12 20.55 4.25
CA MET A 8 18.15 19.84 5.53
C MET A 8 17.75 18.39 5.38
N ALA A 9 16.75 18.07 4.54
CA ALA A 9 16.36 16.69 4.26
C ALA A 9 17.46 15.89 3.55
N ALA A 10 18.18 16.53 2.62
CA ALA A 10 19.33 15.91 1.94
C ALA A 10 20.54 15.65 2.87
N ASN A 11 20.71 16.48 3.90
CA ASN A 11 21.77 16.38 4.90
C ASN A 11 21.39 15.57 6.15
N THR A 12 20.20 14.93 6.16
CA THR A 12 19.77 14.12 7.30
C THR A 12 20.61 12.84 7.35
N SER A 13 21.71 12.89 8.10
CA SER A 13 22.58 11.74 8.29
C SER A 13 21.88 10.66 9.10
N TRP A 14 22.01 9.40 8.69
CA TRP A 14 21.49 8.23 9.41
C TRP A 14 21.96 8.17 10.88
N SER A 15 23.04 8.89 11.23
CA SER A 15 23.50 9.07 12.61
C SER A 15 22.50 9.84 13.50
N ALA A 16 21.61 10.66 12.92
CA ALA A 16 20.56 11.35 13.65
C ALA A 16 19.46 10.40 14.17
N LEU A 17 19.26 9.26 13.50
CA LEU A 17 18.35 8.18 13.96
C LEU A 17 18.70 7.66 15.36
N GLY A 18 20.00 7.57 15.68
CA GLY A 18 20.47 7.12 17.00
C GLY A 18 20.09 8.08 18.14
N LYS A 19 19.89 9.36 17.84
CA LYS A 19 19.56 10.41 18.83
C LYS A 19 18.06 10.58 19.04
N ALA A 20 17.20 10.20 18.08
CA ALA A 20 15.75 10.30 18.14
C ALA A 20 15.13 9.10 18.88
N THR A 21 15.06 9.16 20.20
CA THR A 21 14.59 8.06 21.06
C THR A 21 13.16 7.64 20.77
N GLU A 22 12.25 8.57 20.47
CA GLU A 22 10.86 8.28 20.12
C GLU A 22 10.73 7.54 18.79
N LEU A 23 11.44 8.00 17.76
CA LEU A 23 11.43 7.36 16.45
C LEU A 23 11.99 5.94 16.52
N ARG A 24 13.06 5.73 17.29
CA ARG A 24 13.64 4.40 17.52
C ARG A 24 12.62 3.45 18.19
N LYS A 25 11.88 3.92 19.19
CA LYS A 25 10.81 3.13 19.83
C LYS A 25 9.73 2.73 18.82
N ARG A 26 9.29 3.65 17.96
CA ARG A 26 8.28 3.40 16.91
C ARG A 26 8.79 2.39 15.88
N ILE A 27 10.04 2.51 15.43
CA ILE A 27 10.65 1.55 14.48
C ILE A 27 10.77 0.16 15.12
N LEU A 28 11.27 0.06 16.36
CA LEU A 28 11.38 -1.22 17.07
C LEU A 28 10.02 -1.86 17.31
N PHE A 29 9.00 -1.06 17.63
CA PHE A 29 7.62 -1.54 17.77
C PHE A 29 7.10 -2.11 16.45
N THR A 30 7.30 -1.40 15.32
CA THR A 30 6.91 -1.88 13.99
C THR A 30 7.62 -3.19 13.65
N LEU A 31 8.94 -3.27 13.84
CA LEU A 31 9.70 -4.48 13.58
C LEU A 31 9.23 -5.65 14.47
N GLY A 32 8.96 -5.40 15.75
CA GLY A 32 8.44 -6.42 16.68
C GLY A 32 7.11 -6.99 16.20
N LEU A 33 6.17 -6.15 15.77
CA LEU A 33 4.89 -6.62 15.26
C LEU A 33 5.01 -7.35 13.91
N LEU A 34 5.96 -6.96 13.04
CA LEU A 34 6.23 -7.67 11.79
C LEU A 34 6.86 -9.05 12.05
N ILE A 35 7.67 -9.21 13.11
CA ILE A 35 8.17 -10.52 13.55
C ILE A 35 7.00 -11.39 14.05
N VAL A 36 6.08 -10.84 14.84
CA VAL A 36 4.87 -11.57 15.28
C VAL A 36 4.03 -12.04 14.09
N TYR A 37 3.84 -11.15 13.08
CA TYR A 37 3.20 -11.53 11.82
C TYR A 37 3.92 -12.72 11.17
N ARG A 38 5.23 -12.63 11.02
CA ARG A 38 6.01 -13.69 10.35
C ARG A 38 5.95 -15.02 11.10
N LEU A 39 6.03 -15.02 12.42
CA LEU A 39 5.88 -16.22 13.23
C LEU A 39 4.51 -16.87 13.03
N GLY A 40 3.43 -16.08 12.99
CA GLY A 40 2.08 -16.59 12.77
C GLY A 40 1.87 -17.23 11.39
N THR A 41 2.65 -16.86 10.37
CA THR A 41 2.56 -17.51 9.04
C THR A 41 3.05 -18.97 9.04
N PHE A 42 3.77 -19.41 10.08
CA PHE A 42 4.28 -20.79 10.23
C PHE A 42 3.40 -21.67 11.11
N ILE A 43 2.41 -21.12 11.80
CA ILE A 43 1.49 -21.89 12.63
C ILE A 43 0.41 -22.51 11.75
N PRO A 44 0.37 -23.85 11.56
CA PRO A 44 -0.60 -24.47 10.68
C PRO A 44 -2.00 -24.51 11.29
N VAL A 45 -3.04 -24.54 10.46
CA VAL A 45 -4.41 -24.78 10.86
C VAL A 45 -4.53 -26.23 11.32
N PRO A 46 -5.15 -26.52 12.46
CA PRO A 46 -5.28 -27.89 12.98
C PRO A 46 -6.12 -28.78 12.06
N GLY A 47 -5.73 -30.06 11.92
CA GLY A 47 -6.48 -31.07 11.17
C GLY A 47 -6.12 -31.18 9.68
N ILE A 48 -5.05 -30.55 9.22
CA ILE A 48 -4.57 -30.60 7.83
C ILE A 48 -3.37 -31.55 7.72
N ASP A 49 -3.36 -32.40 6.70
CA ASP A 49 -2.22 -33.23 6.35
C ASP A 49 -1.20 -32.41 5.55
N GLY A 50 -0.04 -32.14 6.17
CA GLY A 50 1.01 -31.34 5.56
C GLY A 50 1.70 -31.99 4.36
N ALA A 51 1.63 -33.32 4.20
CA ALA A 51 2.20 -34.02 3.05
C ALA A 51 1.30 -33.87 1.81
N ALA A 52 0.03 -34.22 1.95
CA ALA A 52 -0.97 -34.07 0.89
C ALA A 52 -1.11 -32.61 0.42
N LEU A 53 -0.99 -31.66 1.37
CA LEU A 53 -1.03 -30.24 1.04
C LEU A 53 0.16 -29.79 0.18
N ARG A 54 1.38 -30.28 0.44
CA ARG A 54 2.56 -29.94 -0.38
C ARG A 54 2.42 -30.42 -1.79
N ASP A 55 2.01 -31.67 -1.99
CA ASP A 55 1.80 -32.27 -3.31
C ASP A 55 0.76 -31.50 -4.13
N PHE A 56 -0.33 -31.07 -3.48
CA PHE A 56 -1.35 -30.22 -4.10
C PHE A 56 -0.82 -28.84 -4.46
N MET A 57 -0.07 -28.22 -3.56
CA MET A 57 0.46 -26.86 -3.78
C MET A 57 1.57 -26.82 -4.83
N ASP A 58 2.38 -27.86 -4.95
CA ASP A 58 3.40 -27.97 -6.00
C ASP A 58 2.75 -28.02 -7.40
N GLY A 59 1.58 -28.66 -7.52
CA GLY A 59 0.77 -28.61 -8.74
C GLY A 59 0.07 -27.26 -8.97
N ALA A 60 -0.32 -26.58 -7.89
CA ALA A 60 -1.08 -25.32 -7.96
C ALA A 60 -0.20 -24.05 -8.03
N GLN A 61 1.14 -24.16 -7.84
CA GLN A 61 2.06 -23.01 -7.87
C GLN A 61 2.06 -22.27 -9.21
N ALA A 62 1.77 -22.94 -10.31
CA ALA A 62 1.67 -22.32 -11.63
C ALA A 62 0.38 -21.52 -11.85
N THR A 63 -0.57 -21.55 -10.91
CA THR A 63 -1.92 -21.01 -11.04
C THR A 63 -2.18 -19.85 -10.04
N ILE A 64 -3.43 -19.54 -9.82
CA ILE A 64 -3.95 -18.52 -8.89
C ILE A 64 -3.43 -18.72 -7.45
N GLY A 65 -3.20 -19.98 -7.04
CA GLY A 65 -2.64 -20.33 -5.74
C GLY A 65 -1.26 -19.72 -5.47
N GLY A 66 -0.39 -19.66 -6.47
CA GLY A 66 0.93 -19.02 -6.37
C GLY A 66 0.83 -17.50 -6.15
N MET A 67 -0.09 -16.82 -6.85
CA MET A 67 -0.32 -15.39 -6.65
C MET A 67 -0.84 -15.08 -5.23
N LEU A 68 -1.82 -15.86 -4.76
CA LEU A 68 -2.37 -15.71 -3.41
C LEU A 68 -1.31 -15.99 -2.34
N SER A 69 -0.51 -17.03 -2.53
CA SER A 69 0.58 -17.41 -1.61
C SER A 69 1.59 -16.25 -1.44
N MET A 70 1.92 -15.55 -2.51
CA MET A 70 2.85 -14.42 -2.48
C MET A 70 2.33 -13.25 -1.62
N PHE A 71 1.04 -12.89 -1.74
CA PHE A 71 0.43 -11.84 -0.92
C PHE A 71 0.30 -12.22 0.56
N THR A 72 0.21 -13.51 0.85
CA THR A 72 0.12 -14.02 2.22
C THR A 72 1.49 -14.39 2.83
N GLY A 73 2.59 -14.19 2.10
CA GLY A 73 3.94 -14.52 2.55
C GLY A 73 4.17 -16.02 2.74
N GLY A 74 3.58 -16.84 1.87
CA GLY A 74 3.66 -18.31 1.92
C GLY A 74 2.73 -18.96 2.95
N ALA A 75 1.90 -18.18 3.67
CA ALA A 75 0.99 -18.74 4.67
C ALA A 75 -0.08 -19.63 4.04
N LEU A 76 -0.55 -19.33 2.82
CA LEU A 76 -1.50 -20.17 2.11
C LEU A 76 -0.89 -21.53 1.73
N GLY A 77 0.34 -21.53 1.22
CA GLY A 77 1.04 -22.77 0.85
C GLY A 77 1.32 -23.71 2.01
N ARG A 78 1.34 -23.19 3.23
CA ARG A 78 1.52 -23.96 4.47
C ARG A 78 0.22 -24.12 5.25
N MET A 79 -0.89 -23.58 4.73
CA MET A 79 -2.17 -23.48 5.44
C MET A 79 -2.01 -22.97 6.87
N GLY A 80 -1.26 -21.89 7.00
CA GLY A 80 -1.09 -21.21 8.30
C GLY A 80 -2.37 -20.49 8.74
N ILE A 81 -2.42 -20.08 10.01
CA ILE A 81 -3.55 -19.31 10.59
C ILE A 81 -3.81 -18.00 9.82
N PHE A 82 -2.80 -17.49 9.08
CA PHE A 82 -2.89 -16.31 8.23
C PHE A 82 -3.02 -16.65 6.74
N ALA A 83 -3.53 -17.84 6.38
CA ALA A 83 -3.65 -18.27 4.99
C ALA A 83 -4.51 -17.34 4.13
N LEU A 84 -5.56 -16.74 4.65
CA LEU A 84 -6.35 -15.70 3.97
C LEU A 84 -5.61 -14.35 3.90
N GLY A 85 -4.60 -14.15 4.73
CA GLY A 85 -3.86 -12.91 4.81
C GLY A 85 -4.75 -11.71 5.12
N ILE A 86 -4.40 -10.56 4.52
CA ILE A 86 -5.14 -9.30 4.68
C ILE A 86 -6.13 -9.05 3.53
N MET A 87 -6.25 -10.00 2.58
CA MET A 87 -7.08 -9.86 1.37
C MET A 87 -8.56 -9.59 1.66
N PRO A 88 -9.23 -10.27 2.63
CA PRO A 88 -10.63 -9.97 2.96
C PRO A 88 -10.83 -8.53 3.43
N TYR A 89 -9.86 -7.99 4.18
CA TYR A 89 -9.90 -6.59 4.64
C TYR A 89 -9.73 -5.61 3.48
N ILE A 90 -8.80 -5.87 2.54
CA ILE A 90 -8.61 -5.01 1.37
C ILE A 90 -9.89 -4.97 0.56
N SER A 91 -10.48 -6.13 0.25
CA SER A 91 -11.73 -6.24 -0.51
C SER A 91 -12.89 -5.50 0.18
N ALA A 92 -13.05 -5.69 1.50
CA ALA A 92 -14.06 -4.96 2.29
C ALA A 92 -13.81 -3.45 2.27
N SER A 93 -12.56 -3.00 2.40
CA SER A 93 -12.18 -1.60 2.34
C SER A 93 -12.52 -0.96 1.00
N ILE A 94 -12.25 -1.67 -0.11
CA ILE A 94 -12.61 -1.22 -1.47
C ILE A 94 -14.12 -1.04 -1.59
N ILE A 95 -14.89 -2.06 -1.20
CA ILE A 95 -16.35 -2.03 -1.27
C ILE A 95 -16.91 -0.86 -0.46
N VAL A 96 -16.44 -0.67 0.77
CA VAL A 96 -16.89 0.43 1.63
C VAL A 96 -16.48 1.80 1.07
N GLN A 97 -15.29 1.92 0.46
CA GLN A 97 -14.86 3.18 -0.18
C GLN A 97 -15.70 3.51 -1.42
N LEU A 98 -16.01 2.51 -2.25
CA LEU A 98 -16.91 2.67 -3.39
C LEU A 98 -18.31 3.08 -2.93
N LEU A 99 -18.86 2.39 -1.93
CA LEU A 99 -20.16 2.73 -1.35
C LEU A 99 -20.16 4.14 -0.75
N THR A 100 -19.08 4.55 -0.09
CA THR A 100 -18.94 5.90 0.47
C THR A 100 -18.92 6.98 -0.62
N ALA A 101 -18.43 6.67 -1.82
CA ALA A 101 -18.46 7.58 -2.95
C ALA A 101 -19.83 7.64 -3.64
N MET A 102 -20.59 6.54 -3.61
CA MET A 102 -21.87 6.42 -4.34
C MET A 102 -23.09 6.78 -3.47
N VAL A 103 -23.04 6.50 -2.16
CA VAL A 103 -24.19 6.66 -1.24
C VAL A 103 -24.10 7.99 -0.51
N PRO A 104 -25.08 8.92 -0.70
CA PRO A 104 -25.05 10.25 -0.08
C PRO A 104 -24.98 10.23 1.45
N GLN A 105 -25.61 9.27 2.11
CA GLN A 105 -25.59 9.10 3.57
C GLN A 105 -24.17 8.82 4.09
N LEU A 106 -23.42 7.98 3.39
CA LEU A 106 -22.05 7.67 3.75
C LEU A 106 -21.07 8.83 3.43
N GLN A 107 -21.40 9.63 2.39
CA GLN A 107 -20.65 10.86 2.11
C GLN A 107 -20.83 11.89 3.23
N GLN A 108 -22.05 12.05 3.74
CA GLN A 108 -22.33 12.92 4.88
C GLN A 108 -21.56 12.45 6.12
N LEU A 109 -21.59 11.15 6.40
CA LEU A 109 -20.84 10.55 7.49
C LEU A 109 -19.32 10.84 7.38
N LYS A 110 -18.77 10.80 6.17
CA LYS A 110 -17.35 11.16 5.92
C LYS A 110 -17.05 12.62 6.24
N LYS A 111 -18.03 13.53 6.05
CA LYS A 111 -17.92 14.96 6.37
C LYS A 111 -18.02 15.26 7.88
N GLU A 112 -18.56 14.36 8.69
CA GLU A 112 -18.63 14.48 10.16
C GLU A 112 -17.25 14.39 10.87
N GLY A 113 -16.15 14.24 10.11
CA GLY A 113 -14.80 14.22 10.63
C GLY A 113 -14.41 12.90 11.30
N GLU A 114 -13.80 12.94 12.51
CA GLU A 114 -13.28 11.73 13.15
C GLU A 114 -14.36 10.71 13.58
N GLN A 115 -15.53 11.18 14.00
CA GLN A 115 -16.62 10.29 14.40
C GLN A 115 -17.16 9.50 13.21
N GLY A 116 -17.34 10.17 12.07
CA GLY A 116 -17.78 9.53 10.84
C GLY A 116 -16.77 8.53 10.31
N ARG A 117 -15.47 8.86 10.35
CA ARG A 117 -14.39 7.93 9.99
C ARG A 117 -14.38 6.68 10.86
N LYS A 118 -14.61 6.80 12.17
CA LYS A 118 -14.72 5.63 13.07
C LYS A 118 -15.85 4.69 12.67
N LYS A 119 -17.03 5.24 12.31
CA LYS A 119 -18.17 4.44 11.83
C LYS A 119 -17.86 3.74 10.49
N ILE A 120 -17.25 4.44 9.54
CA ILE A 120 -16.84 3.85 8.25
C ILE A 120 -15.85 2.71 8.47
N ASN A 121 -14.87 2.87 9.38
CA ASN A 121 -13.94 1.81 9.73
C ASN A 121 -14.63 0.62 10.39
N GLN A 122 -15.68 0.84 11.20
CA GLN A 122 -16.49 -0.26 11.75
C GLN A 122 -17.21 -1.04 10.64
N TYR A 123 -17.80 -0.36 9.65
CA TYR A 123 -18.41 -1.04 8.51
C TYR A 123 -17.38 -1.87 7.72
N THR A 124 -16.17 -1.34 7.54
CA THR A 124 -15.09 -2.10 6.92
C THR A 124 -14.74 -3.35 7.72
N ARG A 125 -14.69 -3.27 9.06
CA ARG A 125 -14.42 -4.44 9.92
C ARG A 125 -15.54 -5.49 9.81
N TYR A 126 -16.81 -5.10 9.82
CA TYR A 126 -17.93 -6.03 9.64
C TYR A 126 -17.91 -6.66 8.26
N GLY A 127 -17.63 -5.89 7.20
CA GLY A 127 -17.44 -6.40 5.85
C GLY A 127 -16.28 -7.40 5.75
N THR A 128 -15.18 -7.13 6.47
CA THR A 128 -14.03 -8.04 6.55
C THR A 128 -14.42 -9.38 7.17
N VAL A 129 -15.14 -9.37 8.30
CA VAL A 129 -15.62 -10.60 8.95
C VAL A 129 -16.51 -11.39 8.00
N GLY A 130 -17.46 -10.73 7.32
CA GLY A 130 -18.35 -11.39 6.37
C GLY A 130 -17.61 -12.04 5.21
N LEU A 131 -16.69 -11.31 4.56
CA LEU A 131 -15.88 -11.85 3.46
C LEU A 131 -14.92 -12.94 3.92
N ALA A 132 -14.26 -12.76 5.06
CA ALA A 132 -13.36 -13.77 5.62
C ALA A 132 -14.10 -15.07 5.96
N THR A 133 -15.32 -14.98 6.50
CA THR A 133 -16.17 -16.15 6.79
C THR A 133 -16.54 -16.89 5.51
N LEU A 134 -16.94 -16.18 4.47
CA LEU A 134 -17.29 -16.76 3.19
C LEU A 134 -16.08 -17.45 2.51
N GLN A 135 -14.93 -16.77 2.50
CA GLN A 135 -13.70 -17.30 1.92
C GLN A 135 -13.14 -18.50 2.73
N SER A 136 -13.19 -18.43 4.06
CA SER A 136 -12.73 -19.54 4.92
C SER A 136 -13.60 -20.77 4.80
N TYR A 137 -14.92 -20.60 4.63
CA TYR A 137 -15.83 -21.72 4.36
C TYR A 137 -15.48 -22.39 3.03
N GLY A 138 -15.35 -21.61 1.95
CA GLY A 138 -14.98 -22.13 0.64
C GLY A 138 -13.65 -22.88 0.67
N LEU A 139 -12.64 -22.31 1.36
CA LEU A 139 -11.34 -22.96 1.51
C LEU A 139 -11.43 -24.27 2.31
N ALA A 140 -12.18 -24.30 3.40
CA ALA A 140 -12.36 -25.50 4.22
C ALA A 140 -13.05 -26.65 3.44
N VAL A 141 -14.08 -26.32 2.63
CA VAL A 141 -14.76 -27.28 1.76
C VAL A 141 -13.82 -27.79 0.67
N SER A 142 -13.03 -26.92 0.05
CA SER A 142 -12.05 -27.30 -0.98
C SER A 142 -10.97 -28.24 -0.43
N LEU A 143 -10.45 -27.98 0.77
CA LEU A 143 -9.48 -28.86 1.44
C LEU A 143 -10.07 -30.23 1.76
N GLN A 144 -11.32 -30.27 2.18
CA GLN A 144 -12.01 -31.52 2.49
C GLN A 144 -12.28 -32.37 1.25
N SER A 145 -12.66 -31.72 0.13
CA SER A 145 -12.88 -32.41 -1.14
C SER A 145 -11.60 -32.90 -1.83
N GLY A 146 -10.45 -32.35 -1.45
CA GLY A 146 -9.13 -32.72 -1.97
C GLY A 146 -8.38 -33.77 -1.15
N ASP A 147 -9.04 -34.44 -0.19
CA ASP A 147 -8.45 -35.44 0.72
C ASP A 147 -7.20 -34.92 1.50
N MET A 148 -7.12 -33.62 1.74
CA MET A 148 -6.02 -32.97 2.47
C MET A 148 -6.28 -32.86 3.99
N VAL A 149 -7.36 -33.46 4.47
CA VAL A 149 -7.82 -33.34 5.86
C VAL A 149 -7.74 -34.69 6.56
N THR A 150 -7.12 -34.73 7.74
CA THR A 150 -6.96 -35.95 8.53
C THR A 150 -8.31 -36.52 8.99
N ASN A 151 -9.25 -35.66 9.41
CA ASN A 151 -10.58 -36.06 9.85
C ASN A 151 -11.63 -35.16 9.16
N PRO A 152 -12.18 -35.56 8.00
CA PRO A 152 -13.20 -34.77 7.32
C PRO A 152 -14.50 -34.75 8.15
N GLY A 153 -15.12 -33.57 8.26
CA GLY A 153 -16.37 -33.40 8.97
C GLY A 153 -16.69 -31.94 9.30
N LEU A 154 -17.88 -31.73 9.86
CA LEU A 154 -18.38 -30.40 10.20
C LEU A 154 -17.51 -29.71 11.25
N PHE A 155 -16.88 -30.50 12.14
CA PHE A 155 -15.96 -30.00 13.14
C PHE A 155 -14.71 -29.37 12.53
N PHE A 156 -14.13 -30.00 11.49
CA PHE A 156 -13.00 -29.42 10.77
C PHE A 156 -13.37 -28.10 10.08
N ILE A 157 -14.52 -28.06 9.39
CA ILE A 157 -14.99 -26.84 8.72
C ILE A 157 -15.14 -25.71 9.74
N ALA A 158 -15.80 -25.95 10.87
CA ALA A 158 -15.99 -24.94 11.91
C ALA A 158 -14.66 -24.48 12.53
N SER A 159 -13.76 -25.40 12.85
CA SER A 159 -12.44 -25.11 13.40
C SER A 159 -11.60 -24.28 12.41
N CYS A 160 -11.57 -24.68 11.14
CA CYS A 160 -10.85 -23.99 10.07
C CYS A 160 -11.40 -22.55 9.89
N MET A 161 -12.73 -22.40 9.82
CA MET A 161 -13.36 -21.09 9.70
C MET A 161 -13.01 -20.15 10.86
N ILE A 162 -13.16 -20.63 12.10
CA ILE A 162 -12.85 -19.83 13.30
C ILE A 162 -11.38 -19.43 13.31
N THR A 163 -10.48 -20.33 12.96
CA THR A 163 -9.03 -20.08 12.93
C THR A 163 -8.66 -19.06 11.88
N LEU A 164 -9.18 -19.18 10.66
CA LEU A 164 -8.85 -18.28 9.55
C LEU A 164 -9.47 -16.88 9.71
N VAL A 165 -10.72 -16.81 10.18
CA VAL A 165 -11.38 -15.54 10.48
C VAL A 165 -10.66 -14.83 11.64
N GLY A 166 -10.35 -15.58 12.72
CA GLY A 166 -9.58 -15.07 13.85
C GLY A 166 -8.19 -14.56 13.42
N GLY A 167 -7.50 -15.30 12.54
CA GLY A 167 -6.22 -14.89 11.95
C GLY A 167 -6.32 -13.60 11.15
N THR A 168 -7.32 -13.46 10.29
CA THR A 168 -7.55 -12.26 9.50
C THR A 168 -7.86 -11.04 10.39
N MET A 169 -8.69 -11.22 11.41
CA MET A 169 -9.02 -10.15 12.36
C MET A 169 -7.80 -9.73 13.18
N PHE A 170 -6.97 -10.69 13.57
CA PHE A 170 -5.71 -10.41 14.26
C PHE A 170 -4.74 -9.63 13.36
N LEU A 171 -4.60 -10.00 12.10
CA LEU A 171 -3.77 -9.25 11.13
C LEU A 171 -4.27 -7.82 10.92
N MET A 172 -5.58 -7.63 10.81
CA MET A 172 -6.17 -6.30 10.71
C MET A 172 -5.84 -5.46 11.94
N TRP A 173 -6.04 -6.01 13.15
CA TRP A 173 -5.69 -5.33 14.40
C TRP A 173 -4.19 -4.99 14.46
N LEU A 174 -3.32 -5.92 14.04
CA LEU A 174 -1.88 -5.73 13.99
C LEU A 174 -1.49 -4.59 13.04
N GLY A 175 -2.11 -4.52 11.86
CA GLY A 175 -1.93 -3.43 10.91
C GLY A 175 -2.39 -2.07 11.47
N GLU A 176 -3.50 -2.04 12.18
CA GLU A 176 -3.98 -0.82 12.87
C GLU A 176 -3.02 -0.37 13.98
N GLN A 177 -2.46 -1.30 14.78
CA GLN A 177 -1.46 -0.97 15.82
C GLN A 177 -0.17 -0.40 15.21
N ILE A 178 0.31 -0.97 14.11
CA ILE A 178 1.48 -0.44 13.40
C ILE A 178 1.19 0.99 12.91
N THR A 179 0.04 1.22 12.30
CA THR A 179 -0.34 2.54 11.79
C THR A 179 -0.51 3.58 12.90
N ALA A 180 -1.07 3.19 14.05
CA ALA A 180 -1.32 4.10 15.17
C ALA A 180 -0.07 4.43 15.99
N ARG A 181 0.81 3.46 16.24
CA ARG A 181 1.93 3.58 17.18
C ARG A 181 3.30 3.35 16.55
N GLY A 182 3.35 2.83 15.34
CA GLY A 182 4.57 2.54 14.62
C GLY A 182 4.96 3.62 13.60
N VAL A 183 5.61 3.18 12.53
CA VAL A 183 6.00 3.98 11.37
C VAL A 183 5.45 3.32 10.12
N GLY A 184 4.89 4.09 9.20
CA GLY A 184 4.34 3.57 7.96
C GLY A 184 2.84 3.20 8.06
N ASN A 185 2.28 2.80 6.92
CA ASN A 185 0.96 2.20 6.86
C ASN A 185 1.08 0.71 7.21
N GLY A 186 0.53 0.29 8.36
CA GLY A 186 0.69 -1.07 8.87
C GLY A 186 0.19 -2.16 7.92
N ILE A 187 -0.91 -1.91 7.21
CA ILE A 187 -1.48 -2.85 6.24
C ILE A 187 -0.54 -3.04 5.06
N SER A 188 -0.04 -1.93 4.50
CA SER A 188 0.93 -1.96 3.40
C SER A 188 2.24 -2.62 3.82
N LEU A 189 2.69 -2.42 5.06
CA LEU A 189 3.90 -3.06 5.59
C LEU A 189 3.73 -4.58 5.78
N ILE A 190 2.55 -5.05 6.18
CA ILE A 190 2.28 -6.50 6.29
C ILE A 190 2.36 -7.15 4.89
N ILE A 191 1.74 -6.52 3.87
CA ILE A 191 1.82 -7.01 2.48
C ILE A 191 3.27 -7.00 2.00
N PHE A 192 3.98 -5.92 2.24
CA PHE A 192 5.40 -5.75 1.89
C PHE A 192 6.29 -6.86 2.47
N VAL A 193 6.13 -7.15 3.77
CA VAL A 193 6.92 -8.22 4.43
C VAL A 193 6.53 -9.60 3.88
N GLY A 194 5.24 -9.81 3.58
CA GLY A 194 4.78 -11.03 2.91
C GLY A 194 5.51 -11.24 1.57
N ILE A 195 5.54 -10.21 0.73
CA ILE A 195 6.20 -10.27 -0.59
C ILE A 195 7.72 -10.48 -0.45
N ILE A 196 8.39 -9.69 0.41
CA ILE A 196 9.85 -9.81 0.59
C ILE A 196 10.25 -11.19 1.11
N ALA A 197 9.44 -11.78 1.96
CA ALA A 197 9.74 -13.08 2.55
C ALA A 197 9.75 -14.24 1.53
N GLU A 198 9.06 -14.09 0.40
CA GLU A 198 9.02 -15.09 -0.68
C GLU A 198 10.11 -14.85 -1.75
N ILE A 199 10.71 -13.65 -1.79
CA ILE A 199 11.76 -13.33 -2.79
C ILE A 199 12.94 -14.30 -2.76
N PRO A 200 13.53 -14.67 -1.60
CA PRO A 200 14.67 -15.58 -1.58
C PRO A 200 14.36 -16.97 -2.14
N ALA A 201 13.16 -17.51 -1.81
CA ALA A 201 12.71 -18.79 -2.32
C ALA A 201 12.47 -18.74 -3.83
N ALA A 202 11.82 -17.69 -4.32
CA ALA A 202 11.57 -17.46 -5.74
C ALA A 202 12.87 -17.32 -6.55
N LEU A 203 13.87 -16.60 -6.03
CA LEU A 203 15.19 -16.47 -6.65
C LEU A 203 15.92 -17.82 -6.68
N ALA A 204 15.89 -18.59 -5.58
CA ALA A 204 16.50 -19.91 -5.53
C ALA A 204 15.90 -20.85 -6.57
N GLN A 205 14.58 -20.85 -6.74
CA GLN A 205 13.87 -21.64 -7.74
C GLN A 205 14.21 -21.19 -9.16
N PHE A 206 14.32 -19.89 -9.41
CA PHE A 206 14.72 -19.34 -10.71
C PHE A 206 16.14 -19.77 -11.11
N PHE A 207 17.09 -19.68 -10.19
CA PHE A 207 18.45 -20.16 -10.45
C PHE A 207 18.53 -21.68 -10.59
N ALA A 208 17.72 -22.44 -9.86
CA ALA A 208 17.62 -23.89 -10.02
C ALA A 208 17.11 -24.29 -11.42
N SER A 209 16.10 -23.57 -11.96
CA SER A 209 15.61 -23.75 -13.33
C SER A 209 16.67 -23.43 -14.39
N GLY A 210 17.56 -22.49 -14.11
CA GLY A 210 18.73 -22.23 -14.95
C GLY A 210 19.76 -23.36 -14.93
N ARG A 211 20.01 -23.98 -13.76
CA ARG A 211 20.93 -25.12 -13.63
C ARG A 211 20.40 -26.39 -14.29
N SER A 212 19.09 -26.59 -14.26
CA SER A 212 18.44 -27.74 -14.93
C SER A 212 18.38 -27.60 -16.46
N GLY A 213 18.81 -26.46 -17.02
CA GLY A 213 18.77 -26.21 -18.47
C GLY A 213 17.38 -25.81 -19.00
N ALA A 214 16.37 -25.66 -18.14
CA ALA A 214 15.04 -25.25 -18.52
C ALA A 214 14.99 -23.79 -19.03
N ILE A 215 15.92 -22.96 -18.54
CA ILE A 215 16.03 -21.54 -18.92
C ILE A 215 17.48 -21.27 -19.36
N SER A 216 17.68 -20.59 -20.50
CA SER A 216 19.03 -20.26 -20.95
C SER A 216 19.70 -19.20 -20.03
N PRO A 217 21.03 -19.26 -19.80
CA PRO A 217 21.75 -18.29 -18.98
C PRO A 217 21.56 -16.82 -19.45
N ALA A 218 21.43 -16.63 -20.77
CA ALA A 218 21.20 -15.30 -21.33
C ALA A 218 19.84 -14.70 -20.90
N VAL A 219 18.79 -15.53 -20.81
CA VAL A 219 17.47 -15.09 -20.32
C VAL A 219 17.53 -14.76 -18.84
N ILE A 220 18.30 -15.51 -18.03
CA ILE A 220 18.47 -15.21 -16.59
C ILE A 220 19.10 -13.82 -16.41
N VAL A 221 20.19 -13.54 -17.10
CA VAL A 221 20.86 -12.23 -17.04
C VAL A 221 19.92 -11.13 -17.56
N GLY A 222 19.21 -11.36 -18.66
CA GLY A 222 18.24 -10.43 -19.22
C GLY A 222 17.11 -10.08 -18.25
N VAL A 223 16.53 -11.07 -17.57
CA VAL A 223 15.47 -10.87 -16.57
C VAL A 223 16.00 -10.10 -15.35
N MET A 224 17.20 -10.41 -14.86
CA MET A 224 17.80 -9.69 -13.73
C MET A 224 18.07 -8.22 -14.06
N LEU A 225 18.62 -7.92 -15.25
CA LEU A 225 18.82 -6.54 -15.71
C LEU A 225 17.48 -5.80 -15.86
N MET A 226 16.47 -6.48 -16.38
CA MET A 226 15.14 -5.90 -16.54
C MET A 226 14.49 -5.59 -15.17
N VAL A 227 14.59 -6.46 -14.18
CA VAL A 227 14.08 -6.20 -12.82
C VAL A 227 14.73 -4.95 -12.23
N VAL A 228 16.05 -4.81 -12.37
CA VAL A 228 16.77 -3.61 -11.91
C VAL A 228 16.29 -2.36 -12.67
N ALA A 229 16.11 -2.45 -13.99
CA ALA A 229 15.63 -1.34 -14.80
C ALA A 229 14.18 -0.93 -14.41
N VAL A 230 13.30 -1.90 -14.17
CA VAL A 230 11.93 -1.65 -13.71
C VAL A 230 11.93 -0.98 -12.34
N ILE A 231 12.73 -1.47 -11.39
CA ILE A 231 12.85 -0.85 -10.05
C ILE A 231 13.33 0.61 -10.18
N ALA A 232 14.37 0.86 -10.99
CA ALA A 232 14.89 2.20 -11.21
C ALA A 232 13.83 3.13 -11.85
N PHE A 233 13.07 2.61 -12.81
CA PHE A 233 11.98 3.35 -13.46
C PHE A 233 10.85 3.66 -12.48
N VAL A 234 10.43 2.70 -11.66
CA VAL A 234 9.40 2.89 -10.62
C VAL A 234 9.84 3.95 -9.62
N VAL A 235 11.07 3.87 -9.11
CA VAL A 235 11.63 4.88 -8.17
C VAL A 235 11.65 6.27 -8.83
N PHE A 236 12.03 6.36 -10.10
CA PHE A 236 12.02 7.62 -10.83
C PHE A 236 10.62 8.22 -10.93
N MET A 237 9.62 7.42 -11.29
CA MET A 237 8.24 7.86 -11.44
C MET A 237 7.60 8.26 -10.09
N GLU A 238 7.82 7.48 -9.02
CA GLU A 238 7.29 7.76 -7.68
C GLU A 238 7.91 9.04 -7.05
N ARG A 239 9.13 9.41 -7.45
CA ARG A 239 9.77 10.66 -7.03
C ARG A 239 9.40 11.86 -7.88
N SER A 240 8.76 11.65 -9.03
CA SER A 240 8.42 12.71 -9.97
C SER A 240 7.29 13.57 -9.44
N LEU A 241 7.54 14.89 -9.38
CA LEU A 241 6.62 15.89 -8.84
C LEU A 241 6.40 17.01 -9.86
N ARG A 242 5.16 17.42 -10.05
CA ARG A 242 4.81 18.67 -10.72
C ARG A 242 4.68 19.78 -9.68
N LYS A 243 5.53 20.80 -9.75
CA LYS A 243 5.49 21.97 -8.86
C LYS A 243 4.60 23.05 -9.48
N ILE A 244 3.46 23.35 -8.83
CA ILE A 244 2.57 24.46 -9.20
C ILE A 244 3.01 25.69 -8.39
N HIS A 245 3.27 26.79 -9.06
CA HIS A 245 3.73 28.03 -8.40
C HIS A 245 2.58 28.72 -7.67
N ILE A 246 2.80 29.07 -6.39
CA ILE A 246 1.86 29.79 -5.53
C ILE A 246 2.53 31.06 -5.06
N GLN A 247 1.81 32.17 -5.10
CA GLN A 247 2.24 33.47 -4.57
C GLN A 247 1.36 33.85 -3.39
N TYR A 248 2.01 34.42 -2.38
CA TYR A 248 1.34 35.01 -1.23
C TYR A 248 1.47 36.54 -1.30
N PRO A 249 0.38 37.32 -1.08
CA PRO A 249 0.44 38.77 -1.12
C PRO A 249 1.28 39.30 0.03
N LYS A 250 1.88 40.46 -0.19
CA LYS A 250 2.60 41.20 0.84
C LYS A 250 1.64 41.57 1.96
N ARG A 251 2.02 41.33 3.21
CA ARG A 251 1.25 41.69 4.41
C ARG A 251 1.89 42.83 5.11
N GLN A 252 1.13 43.90 5.35
CA GLN A 252 1.54 45.00 6.21
C GLN A 252 0.93 44.79 7.60
N VAL A 253 1.78 44.71 8.63
CA VAL A 253 1.35 44.64 10.03
C VAL A 253 1.97 45.86 10.75
N GLY A 254 1.18 46.88 10.93
CA GLY A 254 1.65 48.18 11.43
C GLY A 254 2.62 48.87 10.44
N MET A 255 3.79 49.29 10.90
CA MET A 255 4.83 49.93 10.07
C MET A 255 5.76 48.90 9.35
N LYS A 256 5.61 47.61 9.60
CA LYS A 256 6.45 46.58 8.99
C LYS A 256 5.72 45.91 7.81
N VAL A 257 6.34 45.95 6.64
CA VAL A 257 5.90 45.22 5.44
C VAL A 257 6.63 43.88 5.43
N TYR A 258 5.87 42.82 5.51
CA TYR A 258 6.38 41.46 5.30
C TYR A 258 6.27 41.14 3.81
N ASP A 259 7.40 40.81 3.20
CA ASP A 259 7.44 40.49 1.77
C ASP A 259 6.65 39.21 1.51
N GLY A 260 5.81 39.22 0.47
CA GLY A 260 5.04 38.05 0.06
C GLY A 260 5.97 36.96 -0.43
N GLY A 261 5.94 35.80 0.22
CA GLY A 261 6.72 34.64 -0.18
C GLY A 261 6.13 33.95 -1.42
N SER A 262 6.99 33.36 -2.23
CA SER A 262 6.56 32.41 -3.25
C SER A 262 6.80 30.99 -2.75
N SER A 263 5.81 30.10 -2.96
CA SER A 263 5.88 28.70 -2.60
C SER A 263 5.46 27.85 -3.81
N HIS A 264 5.60 26.54 -3.70
CA HIS A 264 5.21 25.61 -4.75
C HIS A 264 4.33 24.53 -4.12
N LEU A 265 3.20 24.23 -4.78
CA LEU A 265 2.38 23.06 -4.45
C LEU A 265 2.96 21.85 -5.20
N PRO A 266 3.53 20.87 -4.48
CA PRO A 266 4.03 19.65 -5.10
C PRO A 266 2.87 18.69 -5.37
N VAL A 267 2.64 18.36 -6.64
CA VAL A 267 1.67 17.34 -7.05
C VAL A 267 2.46 16.13 -7.56
N LYS A 268 2.29 14.97 -6.92
CA LYS A 268 2.90 13.71 -7.36
C LYS A 268 2.33 13.30 -8.72
N VAL A 269 3.13 12.67 -9.59
CA VAL A 269 2.66 12.11 -10.86
C VAL A 269 1.69 10.95 -10.60
N ASN A 270 1.95 10.18 -9.55
CA ASN A 270 1.06 9.14 -9.06
C ASN A 270 0.60 9.47 -7.63
N PRO A 271 -0.45 10.31 -7.45
CA PRO A 271 -0.93 10.64 -6.11
C PRO A 271 -1.67 9.48 -5.43
N ALA A 272 -2.18 8.52 -6.21
CA ALA A 272 -2.85 7.33 -5.70
C ALA A 272 -1.88 6.26 -5.16
N GLY A 273 -0.59 6.35 -5.50
CA GLY A 273 0.41 5.35 -5.11
C GLY A 273 0.12 3.96 -5.68
N VAL A 274 0.37 2.94 -4.89
CA VAL A 274 0.18 1.54 -5.26
C VAL A 274 -1.25 1.02 -5.04
N ILE A 275 -2.09 1.76 -4.33
CA ILE A 275 -3.42 1.32 -3.90
C ILE A 275 -4.31 0.88 -5.08
N PRO A 276 -4.36 1.58 -6.23
CA PRO A 276 -5.14 1.15 -7.39
C PRO A 276 -4.76 -0.23 -7.92
N ALA A 277 -3.47 -0.54 -7.94
CA ALA A 277 -2.98 -1.85 -8.40
C ALA A 277 -3.37 -2.97 -7.42
N ILE A 278 -3.30 -2.71 -6.11
CA ILE A 278 -3.76 -3.64 -5.07
C ILE A 278 -5.27 -3.87 -5.20
N PHE A 279 -6.05 -2.81 -5.43
CA PHE A 279 -7.49 -2.89 -5.60
C PHE A 279 -7.88 -3.71 -6.83
N ALA A 280 -7.27 -3.42 -7.98
CA ALA A 280 -7.51 -4.16 -9.20
C ALA A 280 -7.18 -5.65 -9.06
N SER A 281 -6.03 -5.99 -8.47
CA SER A 281 -5.63 -7.38 -8.24
C SER A 281 -6.55 -8.09 -7.23
N SER A 282 -6.93 -7.43 -6.14
CA SER A 282 -7.83 -8.02 -5.13
C SER A 282 -9.23 -8.30 -5.70
N LEU A 283 -9.76 -7.39 -6.51
CA LEU A 283 -11.08 -7.56 -7.11
C LEU A 283 -11.09 -8.67 -8.18
N LEU A 284 -10.02 -8.79 -8.96
CA LEU A 284 -9.85 -9.87 -9.94
C LEU A 284 -9.70 -11.25 -9.29
N LEU A 285 -9.06 -11.31 -8.13
CA LEU A 285 -8.88 -12.56 -7.39
C LEU A 285 -10.16 -13.02 -6.70
N LEU A 286 -11.12 -12.13 -6.39
CA LEU A 286 -12.37 -12.49 -5.71
C LEU A 286 -13.19 -13.56 -6.47
N PRO A 287 -13.57 -13.39 -7.76
CA PRO A 287 -14.30 -14.42 -8.51
C PRO A 287 -13.51 -15.70 -8.65
N ALA A 288 -12.19 -15.59 -8.85
CA ALA A 288 -11.31 -16.74 -8.99
C ALA A 288 -11.22 -17.57 -7.69
N THR A 289 -11.13 -16.91 -6.52
CA THR A 289 -11.15 -17.59 -5.22
C THR A 289 -12.49 -18.23 -4.93
N ILE A 290 -13.60 -17.55 -5.21
CA ILE A 290 -14.95 -18.13 -5.05
C ILE A 290 -15.12 -19.35 -5.98
N GLY A 291 -14.64 -19.27 -7.22
CA GLY A 291 -14.72 -20.35 -8.19
C GLY A 291 -13.92 -21.59 -7.79
N THR A 292 -12.66 -21.41 -7.35
CA THR A 292 -11.83 -22.53 -6.89
C THR A 292 -12.33 -23.15 -5.60
N PHE A 293 -12.89 -22.36 -4.67
CA PHE A 293 -13.37 -22.85 -3.38
C PHE A 293 -14.83 -23.36 -3.42
N SER A 294 -15.58 -23.11 -4.50
CA SER A 294 -16.96 -23.60 -4.62
C SER A 294 -17.08 -25.12 -4.86
N GLY A 295 -15.95 -25.83 -5.01
CA GLY A 295 -15.93 -27.28 -5.23
C GLY A 295 -16.59 -27.75 -6.55
N ASN A 296 -17.20 -26.86 -7.29
CA ASN A 296 -18.03 -27.14 -8.44
C ASN A 296 -17.27 -26.90 -9.77
N GLN A 297 -16.12 -27.54 -9.91
CA GLN A 297 -15.33 -27.48 -11.17
C GLN A 297 -16.07 -28.05 -12.39
N THR A 298 -17.20 -28.69 -12.16
CA THR A 298 -18.06 -29.30 -13.21
C THR A 298 -19.06 -28.34 -13.85
N ASN A 299 -19.20 -27.09 -13.35
CA ASN A 299 -20.08 -26.12 -13.99
C ASN A 299 -19.46 -25.59 -15.31
N PRO A 300 -20.11 -25.85 -16.47
CA PRO A 300 -19.58 -25.43 -17.77
C PRO A 300 -19.42 -23.89 -17.88
N VAL A 301 -20.21 -23.14 -17.13
CA VAL A 301 -20.10 -21.67 -17.07
C VAL A 301 -18.81 -21.24 -16.35
N MET A 302 -18.46 -21.89 -15.23
CA MET A 302 -17.24 -21.57 -14.48
C MET A 302 -15.98 -21.94 -15.25
N SER A 303 -15.97 -23.12 -15.91
CA SER A 303 -14.85 -23.52 -16.78
C SER A 303 -14.65 -22.56 -17.95
N THR A 304 -15.73 -22.06 -18.54
CA THR A 304 -15.68 -21.07 -19.62
C THR A 304 -15.15 -19.74 -19.11
N ILE A 305 -15.61 -19.26 -17.94
CA ILE A 305 -15.09 -18.03 -17.31
C ILE A 305 -13.60 -18.18 -17.01
N MET A 306 -13.17 -19.29 -16.42
CA MET A 306 -11.75 -19.57 -16.15
C MET A 306 -10.90 -19.63 -17.41
N ALA A 307 -11.44 -20.17 -18.51
CA ALA A 307 -10.72 -20.27 -19.78
C ALA A 307 -10.46 -18.90 -20.41
N TYR A 308 -11.38 -17.93 -20.28
CA TYR A 308 -11.25 -16.59 -20.85
C TYR A 308 -10.65 -15.56 -19.88
N PHE A 309 -10.94 -15.69 -18.58
CA PHE A 309 -10.47 -14.79 -17.51
C PHE A 309 -9.34 -15.40 -16.67
N GLY A 310 -8.76 -16.50 -17.11
CA GLY A 310 -7.59 -17.09 -16.45
C GLY A 310 -6.37 -16.15 -16.52
N PRO A 311 -5.45 -16.22 -15.53
CA PRO A 311 -4.22 -15.44 -15.55
C PRO A 311 -3.43 -15.67 -16.85
N GLY A 312 -3.05 -14.58 -17.52
CA GLY A 312 -2.30 -14.63 -18.75
C GLY A 312 -3.13 -14.60 -20.04
N GLN A 313 -4.45 -14.70 -19.97
CA GLN A 313 -5.31 -14.55 -21.15
C GLN A 313 -5.41 -13.07 -21.57
N PRO A 314 -5.53 -12.76 -22.88
CA PRO A 314 -5.62 -11.39 -23.37
C PRO A 314 -6.78 -10.59 -22.75
N LEU A 315 -7.92 -11.24 -22.54
CA LEU A 315 -9.10 -10.63 -21.94
C LEU A 315 -8.87 -10.28 -20.47
N TYR A 316 -8.19 -11.16 -19.73
CA TYR A 316 -7.75 -10.88 -18.35
C TYR A 316 -6.84 -9.64 -18.28
N LEU A 317 -5.84 -9.56 -19.18
CA LEU A 317 -4.89 -8.43 -19.23
C LEU A 317 -5.61 -7.12 -19.55
N LEU A 318 -6.55 -7.14 -20.50
CA LEU A 318 -7.32 -5.96 -20.87
C LEU A 318 -8.23 -5.48 -19.72
N PHE A 319 -8.90 -6.41 -19.05
CA PHE A 319 -9.76 -6.10 -17.92
C PHE A 319 -8.95 -5.60 -16.72
N PHE A 320 -7.81 -6.21 -16.46
CA PHE A 320 -6.88 -5.78 -15.40
C PHE A 320 -6.35 -4.36 -15.67
N ALA A 321 -5.95 -4.06 -16.91
CA ALA A 321 -5.55 -2.71 -17.31
C ALA A 321 -6.67 -1.69 -17.09
N GLY A 322 -7.88 -2.00 -17.53
CA GLY A 322 -9.06 -1.14 -17.35
C GLY A 322 -9.36 -0.88 -15.87
N MET A 323 -9.26 -1.91 -15.04
CA MET A 323 -9.46 -1.79 -13.59
C MET A 323 -8.40 -0.91 -12.92
N ILE A 324 -7.12 -1.05 -13.29
CA ILE A 324 -6.03 -0.19 -12.78
C ILE A 324 -6.31 1.26 -13.12
N ILE A 325 -6.66 1.55 -14.38
CA ILE A 325 -6.97 2.91 -14.83
C ILE A 325 -8.17 3.45 -14.05
N PHE A 326 -9.26 2.70 -13.98
CA PHE A 326 -10.47 3.08 -13.25
C PHE A 326 -10.17 3.40 -11.78
N PHE A 327 -9.49 2.52 -11.06
CA PHE A 327 -9.17 2.75 -9.65
C PHE A 327 -8.17 3.88 -9.45
N THR A 328 -7.27 4.11 -10.40
CA THR A 328 -6.33 5.24 -10.33
C THR A 328 -7.09 6.58 -10.34
N TYR A 329 -8.04 6.74 -11.26
CA TYR A 329 -8.88 7.93 -11.31
C TYR A 329 -9.80 8.02 -10.09
N PHE A 330 -10.50 6.93 -9.77
CA PHE A 330 -11.43 6.88 -8.66
C PHE A 330 -10.75 7.23 -7.32
N TYR A 331 -9.63 6.59 -7.02
CA TYR A 331 -8.92 6.79 -5.75
C TYR A 331 -8.31 8.19 -5.66
N THR A 332 -7.75 8.68 -6.74
CA THR A 332 -7.14 10.02 -6.75
C THR A 332 -8.16 11.09 -6.39
N PHE A 333 -9.29 11.16 -7.09
CA PHE A 333 -10.26 12.24 -6.89
C PHE A 333 -11.10 12.09 -5.62
N ASN A 334 -11.38 10.86 -5.19
CA ASN A 334 -12.23 10.64 -4.00
C ASN A 334 -11.46 10.54 -2.68
N VAL A 335 -10.17 10.18 -2.71
CA VAL A 335 -9.42 9.86 -1.49
C VAL A 335 -8.11 10.62 -1.40
N ALA A 336 -7.24 10.55 -2.41
CA ALA A 336 -5.86 11.03 -2.31
C ALA A 336 -5.73 12.54 -2.50
N PHE A 337 -6.49 13.12 -3.42
CA PHE A 337 -6.37 14.52 -3.78
C PHE A 337 -7.74 15.12 -4.13
N LYS A 338 -8.23 16.02 -3.29
CA LYS A 338 -9.47 16.75 -3.51
C LYS A 338 -9.16 18.18 -3.94
N PRO A 339 -9.42 18.54 -5.20
CA PRO A 339 -9.15 19.89 -5.70
C PRO A 339 -9.87 20.98 -4.92
N ASP A 340 -11.12 20.72 -4.49
CA ASP A 340 -11.96 21.63 -3.71
C ASP A 340 -11.29 22.02 -2.39
N ASP A 341 -10.91 21.00 -1.58
CA ASP A 341 -10.27 21.22 -0.28
C ASP A 341 -8.93 21.99 -0.43
N VAL A 342 -8.18 21.71 -1.49
CA VAL A 342 -6.90 22.39 -1.78
C VAL A 342 -7.13 23.84 -2.19
N ALA A 343 -8.12 24.12 -3.06
CA ALA A 343 -8.45 25.46 -3.51
C ALA A 343 -8.98 26.33 -2.34
N GLU A 344 -9.80 25.74 -1.46
CA GLU A 344 -10.31 26.41 -0.26
C GLU A 344 -9.20 26.71 0.74
N ASN A 345 -8.31 25.76 1.00
CA ASN A 345 -7.15 25.95 1.88
C ASN A 345 -6.22 27.05 1.35
N LEU A 346 -5.96 27.09 0.03
CA LEU A 346 -5.19 28.15 -0.60
C LEU A 346 -5.85 29.53 -0.40
N LYS A 347 -7.16 29.61 -0.61
CA LYS A 347 -7.93 30.83 -0.39
C LYS A 347 -7.86 31.28 1.06
N ASN A 348 -8.03 30.39 2.02
CA ASN A 348 -7.97 30.68 3.46
C ASN A 348 -6.58 31.16 3.91
N GLN A 349 -5.52 30.67 3.25
CA GLN A 349 -4.14 31.12 3.48
C GLN A 349 -3.77 32.38 2.68
N ASN A 350 -4.69 32.97 1.93
CA ASN A 350 -4.45 34.06 0.98
C ASN A 350 -3.39 33.77 -0.09
N GLY A 351 -3.17 32.48 -0.41
CA GLY A 351 -2.33 32.05 -1.51
C GLY A 351 -3.12 32.08 -2.83
N PHE A 352 -2.47 32.46 -3.92
CA PHE A 352 -3.08 32.43 -5.24
C PHE A 352 -2.09 31.90 -6.29
N ILE A 353 -2.66 31.31 -7.34
CA ILE A 353 -1.88 30.89 -8.51
C ILE A 353 -1.83 32.07 -9.48
N PRO A 354 -0.63 32.51 -9.93
CA PRO A 354 -0.52 33.61 -10.89
C PRO A 354 -1.36 33.37 -12.14
N GLY A 355 -2.20 34.35 -12.49
CA GLY A 355 -3.09 34.28 -13.64
C GLY A 355 -4.43 33.57 -13.42
N VAL A 356 -4.69 33.01 -12.22
CA VAL A 356 -5.94 32.31 -11.88
C VAL A 356 -6.62 33.01 -10.70
N ARG A 357 -7.93 33.28 -10.81
CA ARG A 357 -8.70 33.89 -9.70
C ARG A 357 -8.86 32.88 -8.56
N PRO A 358 -8.63 33.30 -7.28
CA PRO A 358 -8.86 32.44 -6.10
C PRO A 358 -10.31 31.94 -6.02
N GLY A 359 -10.50 30.68 -5.60
CA GLY A 359 -11.79 30.05 -5.46
C GLY A 359 -12.03 29.01 -6.58
N LYS A 360 -13.24 28.97 -7.14
CA LYS A 360 -13.70 27.94 -8.09
C LYS A 360 -12.80 27.80 -9.34
N ARG A 361 -12.26 28.92 -9.85
CA ARG A 361 -11.32 28.88 -10.97
C ARG A 361 -9.98 28.23 -10.63
N THR A 362 -9.54 28.35 -9.38
CA THR A 362 -8.34 27.65 -8.88
C THR A 362 -8.58 26.16 -8.77
N GLU A 363 -9.75 25.74 -8.31
CA GLU A 363 -10.19 24.34 -8.29
C GLU A 363 -10.17 23.73 -9.70
N GLU A 364 -10.85 24.36 -10.66
CA GLU A 364 -10.90 23.92 -12.07
C GLU A 364 -9.49 23.81 -12.69
N TYR A 365 -8.60 24.75 -12.40
CA TYR A 365 -7.21 24.71 -12.88
C TYR A 365 -6.41 23.55 -12.26
N ILE A 366 -6.54 23.34 -10.97
CA ILE A 366 -5.85 22.26 -10.26
C ILE A 366 -6.37 20.90 -10.77
N GLU A 367 -7.69 20.74 -10.89
CA GLU A 367 -8.32 19.55 -11.45
C GLU A 367 -7.83 19.25 -12.86
N TYR A 368 -7.77 20.26 -13.73
CA TYR A 368 -7.23 20.14 -15.09
C TYR A 368 -5.77 19.66 -15.11
N VAL A 369 -4.92 20.21 -14.25
CA VAL A 369 -3.51 19.81 -14.14
C VAL A 369 -3.38 18.39 -13.62
N VAL A 370 -4.11 18.04 -12.56
CA VAL A 370 -4.10 16.70 -11.96
C VAL A 370 -4.59 15.66 -12.94
N ASN A 371 -5.68 15.94 -13.68
CA ASN A 371 -6.24 15.00 -14.64
C ASN A 371 -5.21 14.66 -15.76
N ARG A 372 -4.48 15.64 -16.27
CA ARG A 372 -3.43 15.40 -17.28
C ARG A 372 -2.24 14.60 -16.74
N ILE A 373 -1.83 14.88 -15.52
CA ILE A 373 -0.74 14.14 -14.85
C ILE A 373 -1.18 12.70 -14.60
N LEU A 374 -2.46 12.51 -14.23
CA LEU A 374 -3.02 11.21 -13.90
C LEU A 374 -3.08 10.26 -15.12
N VAL A 375 -3.25 10.79 -16.34
CA VAL A 375 -3.12 9.98 -17.56
C VAL A 375 -1.75 9.30 -17.62
N LEU A 376 -0.67 10.09 -17.41
CA LEU A 376 0.69 9.53 -17.39
C LEU A 376 0.89 8.54 -16.22
N GLY A 377 0.35 8.86 -15.04
CA GLY A 377 0.39 8.00 -13.87
C GLY A 377 -0.34 6.67 -14.09
N SER A 378 -1.52 6.68 -14.70
CA SER A 378 -2.30 5.47 -14.98
C SER A 378 -1.65 4.58 -16.04
N ILE A 379 -1.09 5.16 -17.12
CA ILE A 379 -0.33 4.42 -18.13
C ILE A 379 0.91 3.77 -17.52
N TYR A 380 1.65 4.52 -16.70
CA TYR A 380 2.80 4.01 -15.98
C TYR A 380 2.44 2.82 -15.08
N LEU A 381 1.42 2.96 -14.23
CA LEU A 381 0.96 1.88 -13.33
C LEU A 381 0.55 0.64 -14.12
N THR A 382 -0.23 0.84 -15.18
CA THR A 382 -0.70 -0.26 -16.04
C THR A 382 0.48 -0.96 -16.71
N ALA A 383 1.43 -0.21 -17.27
CA ALA A 383 2.61 -0.78 -17.92
C ALA A 383 3.46 -1.61 -16.96
N VAL A 384 3.73 -1.09 -15.74
CA VAL A 384 4.52 -1.80 -14.72
C VAL A 384 3.80 -3.06 -14.22
N CYS A 385 2.48 -3.02 -14.06
CA CYS A 385 1.71 -4.18 -13.59
C CYS A 385 1.56 -5.28 -14.66
N LEU A 386 1.40 -4.89 -15.93
CA LEU A 386 1.20 -5.86 -17.03
C LEU A 386 2.51 -6.48 -17.53
N LEU A 387 3.63 -5.74 -17.45
CA LEU A 387 4.92 -6.18 -18.00
C LEU A 387 5.33 -7.58 -17.52
N PRO A 388 5.32 -7.92 -16.22
CA PRO A 388 5.69 -9.26 -15.76
C PRO A 388 4.68 -10.36 -16.16
N GLU A 389 3.39 -10.02 -16.27
CA GLU A 389 2.39 -10.97 -16.73
C GLU A 389 2.62 -11.39 -18.19
N VAL A 390 2.96 -10.42 -19.04
CA VAL A 390 3.30 -10.68 -20.44
C VAL A 390 4.58 -11.50 -20.55
N LEU A 391 5.60 -11.18 -19.74
CA LEU A 391 6.88 -11.90 -19.74
C LEU A 391 6.75 -13.34 -19.25
N ARG A 392 5.94 -13.58 -18.23
CA ARG A 392 5.65 -14.92 -17.74
C ARG A 392 5.07 -15.80 -18.82
N ASN A 393 4.14 -15.26 -19.62
CA ASN A 393 3.51 -16.01 -20.71
C ASN A 393 4.47 -16.34 -21.84
N GLN A 394 5.44 -15.45 -22.14
CA GLN A 394 6.37 -15.66 -23.23
C GLN A 394 7.60 -16.49 -22.88
N PHE A 395 8.11 -16.36 -21.65
CA PHE A 395 9.36 -17.00 -21.23
C PHE A 395 9.19 -18.14 -20.24
N ALA A 396 7.93 -18.52 -19.90
CA ALA A 396 7.62 -19.57 -18.92
C ALA A 396 8.43 -19.45 -17.61
N ILE A 397 8.59 -18.24 -17.11
CA ILE A 397 9.38 -17.96 -15.90
C ILE A 397 8.62 -18.50 -14.69
N PRO A 398 9.21 -19.40 -13.89
CA PRO A 398 8.50 -20.14 -12.86
C PRO A 398 8.23 -19.35 -11.59
N PHE A 399 8.52 -18.05 -11.53
CA PHE A 399 8.28 -17.26 -10.31
C PHE A 399 7.34 -16.10 -10.52
N TYR A 400 6.50 -15.88 -9.50
CA TYR A 400 5.51 -14.82 -9.45
C TYR A 400 6.11 -13.49 -8.96
N PHE A 401 7.16 -12.98 -9.60
CA PHE A 401 7.60 -11.62 -9.33
C PHE A 401 6.77 -10.64 -10.18
N GLY A 402 5.47 -10.52 -9.83
CA GLY A 402 4.52 -9.68 -10.55
C GLY A 402 4.87 -8.19 -10.45
N GLY A 403 4.46 -7.41 -11.45
CA GLY A 403 4.66 -5.96 -11.44
C GLY A 403 4.02 -5.25 -10.24
N THR A 404 2.89 -5.78 -9.77
CA THR A 404 2.25 -5.31 -8.54
C THR A 404 3.15 -5.49 -7.33
N SER A 405 3.89 -6.60 -7.23
CA SER A 405 4.78 -6.88 -6.10
C SER A 405 5.99 -5.94 -6.06
N VAL A 406 6.64 -5.71 -7.22
CA VAL A 406 7.74 -4.74 -7.33
C VAL A 406 7.25 -3.35 -6.98
N LEU A 407 6.09 -2.98 -7.48
CA LEU A 407 5.50 -1.67 -7.26
C LEU A 407 5.14 -1.48 -5.77
N ILE A 408 4.58 -2.49 -5.10
CA ILE A 408 4.29 -2.48 -3.66
C ILE A 408 5.59 -2.33 -2.86
N VAL A 409 6.62 -3.12 -3.19
CA VAL A 409 7.90 -3.07 -2.48
C VAL A 409 8.54 -1.69 -2.59
N VAL A 410 8.59 -1.11 -3.78
CA VAL A 410 9.19 0.22 -3.97
C VAL A 410 8.35 1.32 -3.33
N SER A 411 7.04 1.38 -3.57
CA SER A 411 6.16 2.42 -3.02
C SER A 411 6.12 2.40 -1.51
N VAL A 412 5.92 1.22 -0.89
CA VAL A 412 5.86 1.11 0.58
C VAL A 412 7.18 1.49 1.23
N THR A 413 8.31 1.11 0.61
CA THR A 413 9.63 1.53 1.07
C THR A 413 9.79 3.05 0.99
N MET A 414 9.40 3.65 -0.14
CA MET A 414 9.49 5.10 -0.34
C MET A 414 8.61 5.86 0.64
N ASP A 415 7.36 5.44 0.83
CA ASP A 415 6.42 6.07 1.77
C ASP A 415 6.93 5.95 3.22
N THR A 416 7.47 4.79 3.60
CA THR A 416 8.03 4.57 4.94
C THR A 416 9.26 5.46 5.16
N ILE A 417 10.16 5.57 4.18
CA ILE A 417 11.33 6.47 4.25
C ILE A 417 10.88 7.93 4.37
N GLN A 418 9.89 8.37 3.60
CA GLN A 418 9.35 9.73 3.68
C GLN A 418 8.77 10.03 5.07
N GLN A 419 8.04 9.09 5.67
CA GLN A 419 7.52 9.23 7.03
C GLN A 419 8.64 9.29 8.08
N VAL A 420 9.65 8.43 7.98
CA VAL A 420 10.84 8.49 8.85
C VAL A 420 11.52 9.84 8.74
N GLN A 421 11.73 10.36 7.52
CA GLN A 421 12.35 11.66 7.29
C GLN A 421 11.53 12.81 7.87
N SER A 422 10.20 12.78 7.72
CA SER A 422 9.31 13.81 8.28
C SER A 422 9.36 13.83 9.81
N HIS A 423 9.40 12.67 10.47
CA HIS A 423 9.57 12.58 11.92
C HIS A 423 10.94 13.06 12.40
N LEU A 424 12.01 12.76 11.65
CA LEU A 424 13.35 13.28 11.96
C LEU A 424 13.43 14.80 11.87
N LEU A 425 12.83 15.38 10.82
CA LEU A 425 12.76 16.83 10.65
C LEU A 425 11.98 17.48 11.80
N ALA A 426 10.82 16.94 12.17
CA ALA A 426 10.04 17.45 13.30
C ALA A 426 10.86 17.49 14.60
N HIS A 427 11.58 16.42 14.91
CA HIS A 427 12.43 16.33 16.10
C HIS A 427 13.61 17.34 16.07
N GLN A 428 14.19 17.59 14.89
CA GLN A 428 15.26 18.59 14.75
C GLN A 428 14.72 20.01 14.98
N TYR A 429 13.51 20.32 14.50
CA TYR A 429 12.86 21.62 14.74
C TYR A 429 12.53 21.83 16.22
N GLU A 430 12.02 20.82 16.93
CA GLU A 430 11.79 20.89 18.38
C GLU A 430 13.07 21.20 19.14
N GLY A 431 14.17 20.51 18.82
CA GLY A 431 15.47 20.77 19.44
C GLY A 431 16.03 22.18 19.17
N LEU A 432 15.73 22.77 18.00
CA LEU A 432 16.10 24.15 17.68
C LEU A 432 15.25 25.18 18.45
N ILE A 433 13.95 24.93 18.58
CA ILE A 433 13.03 25.79 19.35
C ILE A 433 13.40 25.79 20.82
N GLU A 434 13.70 24.63 21.40
CA GLU A 434 14.12 24.51 22.80
C GLU A 434 15.43 25.27 23.07
N LYS A 435 16.42 25.12 22.20
CA LYS A 435 17.68 25.88 22.27
C LYS A 435 17.46 27.40 22.14
N SER A 436 16.56 27.83 21.26
CA SER A 436 16.24 29.26 21.07
C SER A 436 15.52 29.87 22.30
N GLN A 437 14.63 29.11 22.93
CA GLN A 437 13.95 29.50 24.16
C GLN A 437 14.91 29.60 25.37
N LEU A 438 15.85 28.63 25.47
CA LEU A 438 16.91 28.68 26.49
C LEU A 438 17.85 29.87 26.31
N SER A 439 18.23 30.18 25.06
CA SER A 439 19.04 31.37 24.72
C SER A 439 18.30 32.67 25.03
N GLY A 440 16.97 32.73 24.81
CA GLY A 440 16.15 33.93 25.14
C GLY A 440 16.00 34.16 26.64
N LYS A 441 15.95 33.11 27.46
CA LYS A 441 15.92 33.23 28.94
C LYS A 441 17.24 33.72 29.53
N GLY A 442 18.38 33.34 28.95
CA GLY A 442 19.71 33.82 29.36
C GLY A 442 19.88 35.31 29.11
N ARG A 443 19.38 35.82 27.99
CA ARG A 443 19.50 37.24 27.61
C ARG A 443 18.62 38.16 28.47
N LYS A 444 17.47 37.70 28.98
CA LYS A 444 16.62 38.44 29.92
C LYS A 444 17.21 38.51 31.34
N LYS A 445 17.96 37.50 31.80
CA LYS A 445 18.64 37.52 33.11
C LYS A 445 19.87 38.43 33.12
N GLY A 446 20.59 38.54 32.01
CA GLY A 446 21.74 39.48 31.88
C GLY A 446 21.34 40.95 31.89
N ARG A 447 20.17 41.30 31.33
CA ARG A 447 19.68 42.69 31.24
C ARG A 447 19.09 43.22 32.54
N ARG A 448 18.70 42.36 33.49
CA ARG A 448 18.23 42.77 34.83
C ARG A 448 19.35 43.01 35.85
N LYS A 449 20.56 42.49 35.60
CA LYS A 449 21.73 42.76 36.49
C LYS A 449 22.54 44.02 36.14
N GLY A 450 22.31 44.62 34.97
CA GLY A 450 23.01 45.83 34.52
C GLY A 450 22.30 47.17 34.83
N GLY A 451 21.07 47.13 35.43
CA GLY A 451 20.28 48.35 35.72
C GLY A 451 20.30 48.84 37.15
N ALA A 452 21.16 48.30 38.03
CA ALA A 452 21.19 48.66 39.45
C ALA A 452 22.57 49.23 39.87
N ARG A 453 23.19 50.00 38.98
CA ARG A 453 24.35 50.88 39.34
C ARG A 453 24.29 52.12 38.46
N ARG A 454 23.50 53.10 38.93
CA ARG A 454 23.74 54.51 38.82
C ARG A 454 22.80 55.27 39.82
#